data_0c5e2b7312b69a6ccbe5446a46ca78ee
#
_entry.id   0c5e2b7312b69a6ccbe5446a46ca78ee
#
_cell.length_a   1.000
_cell.length_b   1.000
_cell.length_c   1.000
_cell.angle_alpha   90.00
_cell.angle_beta   90.00
_cell.angle_gamma   90.00
#
_symmetry.space_group_name_H-M   'P 1'
#
loop_
_entity.id
_entity.type
_entity.pdbx_description
1 polymer ?
#
loop_
_entity_poly.entity_id
_entity_poly.type
_entity_poly.pdbx_seq_one_letter_code
_entity_poly.pdbx_strand_id
1 'polypeptide(L)'
;MLTISLGPVSYTHLYWIKECDIDGWRLDVGDEISHFFWKNFRKAVKAVKKDLLIIGEIWHYAGDFLEGDEWDTVMNYPFYLNLIDLLADEKITVSQFVQNLGYLKGRLHKNCYPLMWNLIDSHDTARFLHLCNDNKKKQHLAAAFQLLLPGMPMIYYGDEYAMPGANDPDCRRGMYWDEEYQDKEMYEWYKRLIQVRKSHACIVEGELAGSVTEDEEGTVVLIRKNGEETIAMIFNCSSSAKKFNEYTQKYNLLTENTFDGNVEGFDAAVIVL
;
A
#
# COMPACT_ATOMS: atom_id res chain seq x y z
N MET A 1 33.88 -28.18 -7.84
CA MET A 1 33.46 -26.78 -7.98
C MET A 1 32.56 -26.71 -9.19
N LEU A 2 31.25 -26.91 -9.01
CA LEU A 2 30.27 -26.81 -10.11
C LEU A 2 30.06 -25.32 -10.39
N THR A 3 30.70 -24.80 -11.42
CA THR A 3 30.37 -23.52 -12.06
C THR A 3 28.98 -23.68 -12.69
N ILE A 4 27.93 -23.37 -11.94
CA ILE A 4 26.63 -23.16 -12.52
C ILE A 4 26.80 -21.92 -13.40
N SER A 5 26.89 -22.13 -14.70
CA SER A 5 26.75 -21.06 -15.68
C SER A 5 25.34 -20.50 -15.52
N LEU A 6 25.21 -19.50 -14.64
CA LEU A 6 24.06 -18.62 -14.62
C LEU A 6 24.12 -17.89 -15.96
N GLY A 7 23.25 -18.26 -16.90
CA GLY A 7 23.17 -17.66 -18.23
C GLY A 7 23.09 -16.12 -18.22
N PRO A 8 22.59 -15.47 -19.26
CA PRO A 8 22.67 -14.01 -19.49
C PRO A 8 22.27 -13.11 -18.29
N VAL A 9 21.52 -13.65 -17.33
CA VAL A 9 21.02 -12.94 -16.13
C VAL A 9 22.14 -12.47 -15.20
N SER A 10 23.21 -13.25 -15.06
CA SER A 10 24.19 -12.91 -14.03
C SER A 10 24.97 -11.65 -14.37
N TYR A 11 25.34 -11.42 -15.62
CA TYR A 11 26.15 -10.26 -15.95
C TYR A 11 25.33 -8.98 -16.05
N THR A 12 24.11 -9.00 -16.62
CA THR A 12 23.28 -7.80 -16.77
C THR A 12 22.74 -7.31 -15.43
N HIS A 13 22.17 -8.18 -14.61
CA HIS A 13 21.59 -7.79 -13.31
C HIS A 13 22.68 -7.46 -12.29
N LEU A 14 23.77 -8.24 -12.25
CA LEU A 14 24.90 -7.95 -11.35
C LEU A 14 25.69 -6.70 -11.79
N TYR A 15 25.67 -6.35 -13.07
CA TYR A 15 26.27 -5.13 -13.57
C TYR A 15 25.69 -3.89 -12.87
N TRP A 16 24.36 -3.72 -12.88
CA TRP A 16 23.71 -2.55 -12.28
C TRP A 16 23.89 -2.48 -10.76
N ILE A 17 23.98 -3.62 -10.08
CA ILE A 17 24.29 -3.63 -8.65
C ILE A 17 25.69 -3.07 -8.40
N LYS A 18 26.67 -3.47 -9.22
CA LYS A 18 28.09 -3.08 -9.04
C LYS A 18 28.38 -1.67 -9.48
N GLU A 19 27.82 -1.26 -10.63
CA GLU A 19 28.13 0.04 -11.25
C GLU A 19 27.29 1.18 -10.69
N CYS A 20 26.03 0.91 -10.31
CA CYS A 20 25.06 1.93 -9.88
C CYS A 20 24.65 1.80 -8.42
N ASP A 21 25.11 0.78 -7.70
CA ASP A 21 24.78 0.48 -6.30
C ASP A 21 23.27 0.51 -6.03
N ILE A 22 22.48 -0.06 -6.95
CA ILE A 22 21.01 -0.09 -6.82
C ILE A 22 20.59 -0.82 -5.54
N ASP A 23 19.43 -0.42 -4.98
CA ASP A 23 18.91 -0.99 -3.73
C ASP A 23 18.00 -2.19 -3.94
N GLY A 24 17.51 -2.42 -5.15
CA GLY A 24 16.63 -3.53 -5.43
C GLY A 24 16.32 -3.74 -6.90
N TRP A 25 15.61 -4.84 -7.15
CA TRP A 25 15.05 -5.21 -8.45
C TRP A 25 13.54 -5.35 -8.35
N ARG A 26 12.79 -4.67 -9.21
CA ARG A 26 11.40 -4.99 -9.51
C ARG A 26 11.38 -5.92 -10.72
N LEU A 27 10.78 -7.08 -10.55
CA LEU A 27 10.78 -8.18 -11.50
C LEU A 27 9.46 -8.21 -12.25
N ASP A 28 9.50 -7.83 -13.51
CA ASP A 28 8.37 -7.79 -14.42
C ASP A 28 7.84 -9.20 -14.70
N VAL A 29 6.51 -9.41 -14.61
CA VAL A 29 5.84 -10.69 -14.89
C VAL A 29 6.56 -11.87 -14.21
N GLY A 30 6.88 -11.70 -12.93
CA GLY A 30 7.79 -12.60 -12.21
C GLY A 30 7.27 -14.03 -12.10
N ASP A 31 5.96 -14.23 -12.06
CA ASP A 31 5.31 -15.54 -11.93
C ASP A 31 5.36 -16.40 -13.19
N GLU A 32 5.68 -15.84 -14.36
CA GLU A 32 5.91 -16.59 -15.59
C GLU A 32 7.33 -17.20 -15.69
N ILE A 33 8.21 -16.87 -14.74
CA ILE A 33 9.59 -17.36 -14.68
C ILE A 33 9.70 -18.45 -13.61
N SER A 34 10.46 -19.51 -13.90
CA SER A 34 10.55 -20.66 -13.03
C SER A 34 11.15 -20.34 -11.65
N HIS A 35 10.66 -21.00 -10.60
CA HIS A 35 11.21 -20.96 -9.25
C HIS A 35 12.72 -21.29 -9.20
N PHE A 36 13.18 -22.22 -10.04
CA PHE A 36 14.62 -22.54 -10.14
C PHE A 36 15.44 -21.32 -10.54
N PHE A 37 14.95 -20.51 -11.48
CA PHE A 37 15.61 -19.29 -11.89
C PHE A 37 15.67 -18.28 -10.74
N TRP A 38 14.55 -18.01 -10.06
CA TRP A 38 14.47 -17.04 -8.97
C TRP A 38 15.35 -17.41 -7.79
N LYS A 39 15.43 -18.70 -7.42
CA LYS A 39 16.33 -19.20 -6.38
C LYS A 39 17.81 -18.94 -6.73
N ASN A 40 18.20 -19.13 -7.98
CA ASN A 40 19.56 -18.84 -8.42
C ASN A 40 19.82 -17.33 -8.56
N PHE A 41 18.83 -16.56 -9.04
CA PHE A 41 18.90 -15.12 -9.10
C PHE A 41 19.13 -14.52 -7.69
N ARG A 42 18.31 -14.91 -6.72
CA ARG A 42 18.50 -14.49 -5.32
C ARG A 42 19.90 -14.80 -4.79
N LYS A 43 20.37 -16.01 -4.97
CA LYS A 43 21.73 -16.41 -4.55
C LYS A 43 22.79 -15.50 -5.16
N ALA A 44 22.67 -15.18 -6.44
CA ALA A 44 23.65 -14.37 -7.14
C ALA A 44 23.64 -12.91 -6.67
N VAL A 45 22.47 -12.27 -6.59
CA VAL A 45 22.36 -10.85 -6.22
C VAL A 45 22.66 -10.62 -4.74
N LYS A 46 22.17 -11.50 -3.84
CA LYS A 46 22.45 -11.41 -2.39
C LYS A 46 23.91 -11.69 -2.05
N ALA A 47 24.65 -12.42 -2.91
CA ALA A 47 26.09 -12.60 -2.74
C ALA A 47 26.89 -11.31 -3.04
N VAL A 48 26.35 -10.40 -3.86
CA VAL A 48 26.97 -9.11 -4.16
C VAL A 48 26.53 -8.04 -3.16
N LYS A 49 25.22 -7.92 -2.91
CA LYS A 49 24.64 -6.95 -1.97
C LYS A 49 23.57 -7.67 -1.14
N LYS A 50 23.90 -7.99 0.11
CA LYS A 50 23.04 -8.81 0.99
C LYS A 50 21.65 -8.19 1.21
N ASP A 51 21.60 -6.87 1.35
CA ASP A 51 20.38 -6.13 1.68
C ASP A 51 19.61 -5.67 0.43
N LEU A 52 20.07 -6.06 -0.78
CA LEU A 52 19.37 -5.74 -2.03
C LEU A 52 17.95 -6.32 -2.03
N LEU A 53 16.95 -5.51 -2.27
CA LEU A 53 15.55 -5.90 -2.26
C LEU A 53 15.15 -6.57 -3.58
N ILE A 54 14.41 -7.68 -3.49
CA ILE A 54 13.86 -8.41 -4.65
C ILE A 54 12.34 -8.35 -4.57
N ILE A 55 11.73 -7.59 -5.51
CA ILE A 55 10.30 -7.31 -5.53
C ILE A 55 9.68 -7.97 -6.76
N GLY A 56 8.81 -8.96 -6.57
CA GLY A 56 8.09 -9.58 -7.67
C GLY A 56 6.86 -8.76 -8.10
N GLU A 57 6.59 -8.72 -9.40
CA GLU A 57 5.28 -8.36 -9.89
C GLU A 57 4.47 -9.63 -10.10
N ILE A 58 3.34 -9.70 -9.42
CA ILE A 58 2.35 -10.77 -9.52
C ILE A 58 0.99 -10.22 -9.12
N TRP A 59 -0.05 -10.51 -9.90
CA TRP A 59 -1.38 -9.92 -9.69
C TRP A 59 -2.29 -10.73 -8.78
N HIS A 60 -1.83 -11.89 -8.36
CA HIS A 60 -2.57 -12.80 -7.49
C HIS A 60 -1.75 -13.19 -6.25
N TYR A 61 -2.12 -14.29 -5.58
CA TYR A 61 -1.43 -14.77 -4.39
C TYR A 61 0.01 -15.21 -4.70
N ALA A 62 0.96 -14.61 -4.00
CA ALA A 62 2.41 -14.78 -4.24
C ALA A 62 3.11 -15.69 -3.21
N GLY A 63 2.37 -16.42 -2.36
CA GLY A 63 2.96 -17.15 -1.23
C GLY A 63 4.09 -18.08 -1.62
N ASP A 64 3.95 -18.79 -2.74
CA ASP A 64 4.93 -19.77 -3.22
C ASP A 64 6.30 -19.14 -3.58
N PHE A 65 6.34 -17.84 -3.89
CA PHE A 65 7.55 -17.08 -4.18
C PHE A 65 8.16 -16.39 -2.93
N LEU A 66 7.42 -16.37 -1.81
CA LEU A 66 7.78 -15.66 -0.59
C LEU A 66 8.22 -16.59 0.56
N GLU A 67 8.68 -17.82 0.23
CA GLU A 67 9.20 -18.81 1.18
C GLU A 67 10.59 -18.45 1.73
N GLY A 68 11.19 -17.34 1.28
CA GLY A 68 12.47 -16.81 1.77
C GLY A 68 13.68 -17.17 0.91
N ASP A 69 13.52 -17.95 -0.15
CA ASP A 69 14.60 -18.38 -1.06
C ASP A 69 14.48 -17.81 -2.49
N GLU A 70 13.44 -16.98 -2.76
CA GLU A 70 13.20 -16.31 -4.05
C GLU A 70 13.06 -14.80 -3.87
N TRP A 71 11.84 -14.28 -3.72
CA TRP A 71 11.59 -12.85 -3.57
C TRP A 71 11.56 -12.44 -2.09
N ASP A 72 11.83 -11.16 -1.82
CA ASP A 72 11.67 -10.59 -0.49
C ASP A 72 10.24 -10.09 -0.29
N THR A 73 9.62 -9.58 -1.36
CA THR A 73 8.28 -9.00 -1.34
C THR A 73 7.71 -8.91 -2.75
N VAL A 74 6.46 -8.41 -2.84
CA VAL A 74 5.74 -8.22 -4.11
C VAL A 74 4.96 -6.90 -4.12
N MET A 75 4.59 -6.45 -5.31
CA MET A 75 3.53 -5.46 -5.49
C MET A 75 2.21 -6.08 -5.02
N ASN A 76 1.51 -5.41 -4.08
CA ASN A 76 0.34 -5.96 -3.41
C ASN A 76 -0.94 -5.75 -4.23
N TYR A 77 -1.04 -6.37 -5.39
CA TYR A 77 -2.25 -6.32 -6.21
C TYR A 77 -3.51 -6.87 -5.51
N PRO A 78 -3.45 -7.88 -4.63
CA PRO A 78 -4.61 -8.25 -3.82
C PRO A 78 -5.16 -7.10 -2.95
N PHE A 79 -4.30 -6.22 -2.42
CA PHE A 79 -4.71 -5.01 -1.72
C PHE A 79 -5.40 -4.01 -2.66
N TYR A 80 -4.80 -3.75 -3.84
CA TYR A 80 -5.35 -2.90 -4.88
C TYR A 80 -6.75 -3.35 -5.30
N LEU A 81 -6.92 -4.63 -5.65
CA LEU A 81 -8.22 -5.18 -6.06
C LEU A 81 -9.27 -5.08 -4.94
N ASN A 82 -8.86 -5.33 -3.69
CA ASN A 82 -9.74 -5.20 -2.54
C ASN A 82 -10.22 -3.74 -2.32
N LEU A 83 -9.35 -2.75 -2.57
CA LEU A 83 -9.74 -1.34 -2.51
C LEU A 83 -10.66 -0.93 -3.66
N ILE A 84 -10.44 -1.43 -4.87
CA ILE A 84 -11.37 -1.21 -6.00
C ILE A 84 -12.73 -1.76 -5.68
N ASP A 85 -12.80 -3.01 -5.24
CA ASP A 85 -14.07 -3.65 -4.90
C ASP A 85 -14.81 -2.92 -3.77
N LEU A 86 -14.08 -2.29 -2.82
CA LEU A 86 -14.69 -1.52 -1.74
C LEU A 86 -15.14 -0.11 -2.19
N LEU A 87 -14.25 0.66 -2.83
CA LEU A 87 -14.46 2.10 -3.02
C LEU A 87 -14.89 2.49 -4.44
N ALA A 88 -14.41 1.80 -5.48
CA ALA A 88 -14.73 2.12 -6.85
C ALA A 88 -16.00 1.37 -7.31
N ASP A 89 -15.99 0.08 -7.18
CA ASP A 89 -17.07 -0.79 -7.67
C ASP A 89 -18.18 -1.05 -6.64
N GLU A 90 -17.91 -0.78 -5.36
CA GLU A 90 -18.86 -0.98 -4.23
C GLU A 90 -19.45 -2.42 -4.19
N LYS A 91 -18.60 -3.41 -4.52
CA LYS A 91 -19.00 -4.83 -4.59
C LYS A 91 -18.91 -5.57 -3.26
N ILE A 92 -18.10 -5.06 -2.34
CA ILE A 92 -17.87 -5.69 -1.03
C ILE A 92 -18.17 -4.71 0.11
N THR A 93 -18.52 -5.28 1.27
CA THR A 93 -18.73 -4.51 2.49
C THR A 93 -17.39 -4.21 3.19
N VAL A 94 -17.40 -3.27 4.15
CA VAL A 94 -16.22 -2.96 4.97
C VAL A 94 -15.75 -4.16 5.79
N SER A 95 -16.67 -5.02 6.25
CA SER A 95 -16.34 -6.28 6.93
C SER A 95 -15.62 -7.25 6.00
N GLN A 96 -16.08 -7.40 4.78
CA GLN A 96 -15.44 -8.25 3.77
C GLN A 96 -14.05 -7.72 3.40
N PHE A 97 -13.89 -6.39 3.26
CA PHE A 97 -12.59 -5.76 3.05
C PHE A 97 -11.57 -6.15 4.14
N VAL A 98 -11.95 -5.98 5.41
CA VAL A 98 -11.08 -6.33 6.55
C VAL A 98 -10.79 -7.83 6.61
N GLN A 99 -11.79 -8.69 6.34
CA GLN A 99 -11.61 -10.13 6.28
C GLN A 99 -10.61 -10.55 5.19
N ASN A 100 -10.70 -9.94 3.99
CA ASN A 100 -9.79 -10.22 2.88
C ASN A 100 -8.34 -9.86 3.23
N LEU A 101 -8.12 -8.72 3.91
CA LEU A 101 -6.79 -8.34 4.42
C LEU A 101 -6.28 -9.35 5.45
N GLY A 102 -7.14 -9.79 6.37
CA GLY A 102 -6.82 -10.81 7.37
C GLY A 102 -6.49 -12.15 6.73
N TYR A 103 -7.24 -12.56 5.71
CA TYR A 103 -7.01 -13.78 4.96
C TYR A 103 -5.66 -13.75 4.23
N LEU A 104 -5.36 -12.65 3.52
CA LEU A 104 -4.06 -12.46 2.86
C LEU A 104 -2.90 -12.55 3.87
N LYS A 105 -3.00 -11.81 4.98
CA LYS A 105 -2.00 -11.82 6.05
C LYS A 105 -1.80 -13.22 6.63
N GLY A 106 -2.87 -13.97 6.88
CA GLY A 106 -2.82 -15.30 7.49
C GLY A 106 -2.19 -16.37 6.62
N ARG A 107 -2.13 -16.17 5.29
CA ARG A 107 -1.54 -17.10 4.32
C ARG A 107 -0.08 -16.81 4.00
N LEU A 108 0.42 -15.64 4.35
CA LEU A 108 1.80 -15.24 4.06
C LEU A 108 2.69 -15.46 5.28
N HIS A 109 3.97 -15.69 5.03
CA HIS A 109 4.95 -15.68 6.10
C HIS A 109 4.93 -14.34 6.81
N LYS A 110 4.94 -14.33 8.15
CA LYS A 110 4.75 -13.13 8.99
C LYS A 110 5.68 -11.96 8.64
N ASN A 111 6.87 -12.25 8.12
CA ASN A 111 7.87 -11.24 7.77
C ASN A 111 7.65 -10.63 6.37
N CYS A 112 6.82 -11.26 5.52
CA CYS A 112 6.58 -10.79 4.15
C CYS A 112 5.46 -9.76 4.08
N TYR A 113 4.38 -9.96 4.85
CA TYR A 113 3.21 -9.09 4.80
C TYR A 113 3.54 -7.60 5.07
N PRO A 114 4.36 -7.23 6.07
CA PRO A 114 4.72 -5.83 6.32
C PRO A 114 5.58 -5.20 5.21
N LEU A 115 6.17 -6.01 4.35
CA LEU A 115 7.03 -5.56 3.25
C LEU A 115 6.28 -5.43 1.92
N MET A 116 5.04 -5.94 1.81
CA MET A 116 4.26 -5.89 0.57
C MET A 116 4.00 -4.45 0.15
N TRP A 117 4.16 -4.17 -1.14
CA TRP A 117 3.99 -2.84 -1.68
C TRP A 117 2.52 -2.52 -1.95
N ASN A 118 1.87 -1.84 -1.00
CA ASN A 118 0.50 -1.39 -1.14
C ASN A 118 0.40 -0.31 -2.22
N LEU A 119 -0.36 -0.58 -3.27
CA LEU A 119 -0.61 0.34 -4.37
C LEU A 119 -2.12 0.58 -4.52
N ILE A 120 -2.50 1.73 -5.03
CA ILE A 120 -3.88 2.04 -5.41
C ILE A 120 -4.05 2.03 -6.93
N ASP A 121 -2.96 2.15 -7.66
CA ASP A 121 -2.85 1.96 -9.11
C ASP A 121 -1.38 1.79 -9.54
N SER A 122 -1.13 1.66 -10.84
CA SER A 122 0.19 1.54 -11.43
C SER A 122 0.20 1.96 -12.89
N HIS A 123 1.35 1.84 -13.55
CA HIS A 123 1.48 2.05 -14.99
C HIS A 123 0.72 1.02 -15.86
N ASP A 124 0.27 -0.09 -15.27
CA ASP A 124 -0.45 -1.17 -15.97
C ASP A 124 -1.96 -1.16 -15.69
N THR A 125 -2.42 -0.19 -14.88
CA THR A 125 -3.84 -0.06 -14.52
C THR A 125 -4.36 1.34 -14.84
N ALA A 126 -5.68 1.49 -14.97
CA ALA A 126 -6.27 2.80 -14.91
C ALA A 126 -5.96 3.46 -13.55
N ARG A 127 -5.86 4.79 -13.54
CA ARG A 127 -5.67 5.52 -12.29
C ARG A 127 -6.85 5.35 -11.37
N PHE A 128 -6.62 5.25 -10.07
CA PHE A 128 -7.67 5.03 -9.08
C PHE A 128 -8.75 6.11 -9.13
N LEU A 129 -8.34 7.38 -9.33
CA LEU A 129 -9.26 8.49 -9.51
C LEU A 129 -10.26 8.23 -10.66
N HIS A 130 -9.75 7.76 -11.81
CA HIS A 130 -10.59 7.42 -12.97
C HIS A 130 -11.58 6.29 -12.65
N LEU A 131 -11.12 5.23 -11.96
CA LEU A 131 -11.99 4.13 -11.54
C LEU A 131 -13.11 4.58 -10.58
N CYS A 132 -12.85 5.64 -9.82
CA CYS A 132 -13.83 6.27 -8.93
C CYS A 132 -14.69 7.35 -9.60
N ASN A 133 -14.74 7.42 -10.94
CA ASN A 133 -15.47 8.45 -11.69
C ASN A 133 -15.06 9.88 -11.26
N ASP A 134 -13.76 10.12 -11.15
CA ASP A 134 -13.13 11.38 -10.75
C ASP A 134 -13.55 11.89 -9.35
N ASN A 135 -14.02 10.99 -8.49
CA ASN A 135 -14.33 11.31 -7.10
C ASN A 135 -13.05 11.38 -6.25
N LYS A 136 -12.51 12.59 -6.11
CA LYS A 136 -11.28 12.84 -5.34
C LYS A 136 -11.39 12.44 -3.86
N LYS A 137 -12.58 12.45 -3.25
CA LYS A 137 -12.76 11.99 -1.86
C LYS A 137 -12.51 10.49 -1.72
N LYS A 138 -12.91 9.68 -2.70
CA LYS A 138 -12.61 8.25 -2.71
C LYS A 138 -11.11 8.00 -2.84
N GLN A 139 -10.40 8.75 -3.68
CA GLN A 139 -8.93 8.67 -3.78
C GLN A 139 -8.26 9.15 -2.48
N HIS A 140 -8.75 10.20 -1.86
CA HIS A 140 -8.31 10.68 -0.55
C HIS A 140 -8.36 9.56 0.51
N LEU A 141 -9.49 8.84 0.59
CA LEU A 141 -9.64 7.72 1.50
C LEU A 141 -8.75 6.52 1.10
N ALA A 142 -8.61 6.23 -0.20
CA ALA A 142 -7.72 5.17 -0.68
C ALA A 142 -6.25 5.42 -0.31
N ALA A 143 -5.79 6.68 -0.41
CA ALA A 143 -4.47 7.09 0.05
C ALA A 143 -4.29 6.88 1.57
N ALA A 144 -5.35 7.13 2.37
CA ALA A 144 -5.31 6.83 3.80
C ALA A 144 -5.16 5.33 4.06
N PHE A 145 -5.91 4.46 3.38
CA PHE A 145 -5.73 3.02 3.47
C PHE A 145 -4.32 2.58 3.05
N GLN A 146 -3.81 3.10 1.93
CA GLN A 146 -2.48 2.78 1.40
C GLN A 146 -1.36 3.09 2.41
N LEU A 147 -1.43 4.25 3.04
CA LEU A 147 -0.38 4.79 3.90
C LEU A 147 -0.52 4.40 5.37
N LEU A 148 -1.73 4.15 5.87
CA LEU A 148 -1.97 3.84 7.28
C LEU A 148 -2.02 2.32 7.57
N LEU A 149 -2.30 1.48 6.57
CA LEU A 149 -2.30 0.03 6.78
C LEU A 149 -0.88 -0.57 6.71
N PRO A 150 -0.66 -1.76 7.32
CA PRO A 150 0.60 -2.46 7.21
C PRO A 150 0.96 -2.78 5.75
N GLY A 151 2.23 -2.66 5.43
CA GLY A 151 2.79 -2.77 4.09
C GLY A 151 3.64 -1.54 3.78
N MET A 152 4.31 -1.53 2.66
CA MET A 152 5.09 -0.38 2.17
C MET A 152 4.25 0.37 1.13
N PRO A 153 3.94 1.65 1.30
CA PRO A 153 3.17 2.38 0.30
C PRO A 153 3.97 2.57 -0.98
N MET A 154 3.38 2.21 -2.11
CA MET A 154 3.90 2.46 -3.45
C MET A 154 3.02 3.50 -4.12
N ILE A 155 3.46 4.74 -4.14
CA ILE A 155 2.74 5.85 -4.77
C ILE A 155 3.13 5.91 -6.25
N TYR A 156 2.16 5.75 -7.14
CA TYR A 156 2.36 5.97 -8.56
C TYR A 156 2.42 7.48 -8.82
N TYR A 157 3.39 7.94 -9.63
CA TYR A 157 3.58 9.38 -9.86
C TYR A 157 2.30 10.07 -10.30
N GLY A 158 2.01 11.21 -9.69
CA GLY A 158 0.83 12.02 -10.00
C GLY A 158 -0.40 11.70 -9.16
N ASP A 159 -0.45 10.59 -8.42
CA ASP A 159 -1.55 10.32 -7.49
C ASP A 159 -1.63 11.39 -6.41
N GLU A 160 -0.48 11.87 -5.96
CA GLU A 160 -0.35 12.96 -4.99
C GLU A 160 -0.91 14.30 -5.50
N TYR A 161 -1.15 14.39 -6.81
CA TYR A 161 -1.78 15.56 -7.45
C TYR A 161 -3.14 15.24 -8.06
N ALA A 162 -3.71 14.09 -7.74
CA ALA A 162 -4.99 13.62 -8.29
C ALA A 162 -5.00 13.62 -9.84
N MET A 163 -3.91 13.16 -10.46
CA MET A 163 -3.85 13.03 -11.93
C MET A 163 -4.87 12.01 -12.42
N PRO A 164 -5.71 12.36 -13.41
CA PRO A 164 -6.60 11.40 -14.05
C PRO A 164 -5.85 10.55 -15.09
N GLY A 165 -6.41 9.41 -15.45
CA GLY A 165 -5.94 8.58 -16.55
C GLY A 165 -6.73 7.28 -16.63
N ALA A 166 -7.28 6.98 -17.82
CA ALA A 166 -7.92 5.71 -18.12
C ALA A 166 -6.86 4.60 -18.31
N ASN A 167 -7.25 3.47 -18.88
CA ASN A 167 -6.31 2.38 -19.17
C ASN A 167 -5.12 2.82 -20.05
N ASP A 168 -4.06 2.01 -20.06
CA ASP A 168 -2.89 2.22 -20.92
C ASP A 168 -3.31 2.54 -22.37
N PRO A 169 -2.71 3.57 -23.02
CA PRO A 169 -1.57 4.38 -22.57
C PRO A 169 -1.96 5.62 -21.72
N ASP A 170 -3.23 5.87 -21.48
CA ASP A 170 -3.71 7.11 -20.87
C ASP A 170 -3.27 7.27 -19.40
N CYS A 171 -3.16 6.18 -18.64
CA CYS A 171 -2.61 6.19 -17.28
C CYS A 171 -1.13 6.62 -17.20
N ARG A 172 -0.40 6.59 -18.33
CA ARG A 172 1.03 6.93 -18.43
C ARG A 172 1.28 8.35 -18.97
N ARG A 173 0.32 9.27 -18.80
CA ARG A 173 0.51 10.69 -19.17
C ARG A 173 1.76 11.27 -18.49
N GLY A 174 2.38 12.27 -19.11
CA GLY A 174 3.50 13.01 -18.49
C GLY A 174 3.09 13.65 -17.16
N MET A 175 4.04 13.73 -16.22
CA MET A 175 3.83 14.36 -14.92
C MET A 175 3.37 15.83 -15.06
N TYR A 176 2.43 16.27 -14.22
CA TYR A 176 1.99 17.65 -14.14
C TYR A 176 3.02 18.49 -13.38
N TRP A 177 3.95 19.11 -14.12
CA TRP A 177 4.96 20.00 -13.54
C TRP A 177 4.44 21.42 -13.30
N ASP A 178 3.45 21.87 -14.08
CA ASP A 178 2.84 23.18 -13.92
C ASP A 178 1.86 23.17 -12.76
N GLU A 179 2.03 24.11 -11.84
CA GLU A 179 1.28 24.17 -10.59
C GLU A 179 -0.24 24.34 -10.78
N GLU A 180 -0.67 24.88 -11.90
CA GLU A 180 -2.08 25.09 -12.23
C GLU A 180 -2.87 23.77 -12.41
N TYR A 181 -2.16 22.67 -12.75
CA TYR A 181 -2.77 21.33 -12.91
C TYR A 181 -2.68 20.46 -11.65
N GLN A 182 -1.97 20.94 -10.63
CA GLN A 182 -1.70 20.17 -9.41
C GLN A 182 -2.79 20.39 -8.35
N ASP A 183 -3.39 19.31 -7.87
CA ASP A 183 -4.26 19.32 -6.71
C ASP A 183 -3.43 19.48 -5.42
N LYS A 184 -3.36 20.71 -4.91
CA LYS A 184 -2.56 21.02 -3.72
C LYS A 184 -3.15 20.42 -2.43
N GLU A 185 -4.49 20.22 -2.37
CA GLU A 185 -5.13 19.59 -1.20
C GLU A 185 -4.76 18.12 -1.11
N MET A 186 -4.78 17.40 -2.25
CA MET A 186 -4.36 16.01 -2.30
C MET A 186 -2.86 15.87 -1.96
N TYR A 187 -2.03 16.76 -2.45
CA TYR A 187 -0.59 16.78 -2.13
C TYR A 187 -0.32 16.96 -0.63
N GLU A 188 -0.96 17.93 0.01
CA GLU A 188 -0.80 18.15 1.45
C GLU A 188 -1.36 16.97 2.26
N TRP A 189 -2.40 16.29 1.76
CA TRP A 189 -2.92 15.07 2.35
C TRP A 189 -1.88 13.94 2.33
N TYR A 190 -1.29 13.65 1.18
CA TYR A 190 -0.20 12.65 1.10
C TYR A 190 0.96 12.99 2.03
N LYS A 191 1.37 14.26 2.08
CA LYS A 191 2.43 14.72 3.01
C LYS A 191 2.04 14.45 4.46
N ARG A 192 0.82 14.76 4.85
CA ARG A 192 0.31 14.53 6.21
C ARG A 192 0.30 13.04 6.56
N LEU A 193 -0.23 12.21 5.70
CA LEU A 193 -0.25 10.76 5.89
C LEU A 193 1.17 10.18 6.04
N ILE A 194 2.11 10.60 5.19
CA ILE A 194 3.52 10.19 5.25
C ILE A 194 4.15 10.63 6.57
N GLN A 195 3.91 11.87 6.99
CA GLN A 195 4.42 12.40 8.25
C GLN A 195 3.90 11.58 9.45
N VAL A 196 2.59 11.36 9.52
CA VAL A 196 1.96 10.57 10.59
C VAL A 196 2.52 9.16 10.61
N ARG A 197 2.60 8.49 9.45
CA ARG A 197 3.18 7.15 9.33
C ARG A 197 4.64 7.08 9.83
N LYS A 198 5.47 8.08 9.49
CA LYS A 198 6.89 8.12 9.90
C LYS A 198 7.08 8.44 11.38
N SER A 199 6.19 9.22 11.96
CA SER A 199 6.31 9.68 13.35
C SER A 199 5.76 8.70 14.36
N HIS A 200 4.94 7.73 13.93
CA HIS A 200 4.23 6.80 14.82
C HIS A 200 4.49 5.35 14.39
N ALA A 201 5.49 4.72 15.01
CA ALA A 201 5.84 3.32 14.72
C ALA A 201 4.66 2.36 14.94
N CYS A 202 3.72 2.71 15.82
CA CYS A 202 2.50 1.97 16.06
C CYS A 202 1.67 1.72 14.78
N ILE A 203 1.69 2.66 13.83
CA ILE A 203 0.96 2.52 12.55
C ILE A 203 1.56 1.40 11.68
N VAL A 204 2.87 1.24 11.69
CA VAL A 204 3.59 0.28 10.84
C VAL A 204 3.84 -1.04 11.56
N GLU A 205 4.35 -0.97 12.78
CA GLU A 205 4.88 -2.10 13.54
C GLU A 205 3.91 -2.61 14.62
N GLY A 206 2.91 -1.78 15.01
CA GLY A 206 1.97 -2.12 16.06
C GLY A 206 1.17 -3.40 15.75
N GLU A 207 0.81 -4.15 16.78
CA GLU A 207 -0.10 -5.26 16.67
C GLU A 207 -1.56 -4.76 16.50
N LEU A 208 -2.38 -5.50 15.76
CA LEU A 208 -3.81 -5.25 15.68
C LEU A 208 -4.44 -5.68 17.02
N ALA A 209 -4.78 -4.71 17.86
CA ALA A 209 -5.39 -4.92 19.18
C ALA A 209 -6.92 -5.02 19.12
N GLY A 210 -7.55 -4.51 18.05
CA GLY A 210 -8.99 -4.58 17.85
C GLY A 210 -9.39 -4.07 16.48
N SER A 211 -10.55 -4.53 16.04
CA SER A 211 -11.21 -4.02 14.83
C SER A 211 -12.72 -3.99 15.03
N VAL A 212 -13.35 -2.92 14.56
CA VAL A 212 -14.82 -2.78 14.51
C VAL A 212 -15.19 -2.39 13.09
N THR A 213 -16.15 -3.08 12.53
CA THR A 213 -16.71 -2.80 11.20
C THR A 213 -18.23 -2.70 11.32
N GLU A 214 -18.80 -1.68 10.68
CA GLU A 214 -20.24 -1.45 10.63
C GLU A 214 -20.66 -1.34 9.17
N ASP A 215 -21.15 -2.42 8.59
CA ASP A 215 -21.44 -2.50 7.16
C ASP A 215 -22.54 -1.54 6.72
N GLU A 216 -23.60 -1.37 7.53
CA GLU A 216 -24.69 -0.41 7.25
C GLU A 216 -24.22 1.03 7.28
N GLU A 217 -23.26 1.35 8.13
CA GLU A 217 -22.67 2.68 8.27
C GLU A 217 -21.49 2.91 7.31
N GLY A 218 -20.91 1.83 6.76
CA GLY A 218 -19.74 1.88 5.89
C GLY A 218 -18.47 2.30 6.65
N THR A 219 -18.31 1.91 7.91
CA THR A 219 -17.20 2.38 8.75
C THR A 219 -16.29 1.25 9.24
N VAL A 220 -15.00 1.57 9.35
CA VAL A 220 -13.95 0.68 9.89
C VAL A 220 -13.17 1.42 10.95
N VAL A 221 -12.98 0.80 12.10
CA VAL A 221 -12.05 1.25 13.13
C VAL A 221 -11.04 0.14 13.38
N LEU A 222 -9.76 0.43 13.23
CA LEU A 222 -8.66 -0.48 13.52
C LEU A 222 -7.83 0.09 14.66
N ILE A 223 -7.69 -0.68 15.73
CA ILE A 223 -6.89 -0.29 16.89
C ILE A 223 -5.54 -1.01 16.82
N ARG A 224 -4.46 -0.24 16.84
CA ARG A 224 -3.10 -0.76 16.84
C ARG A 224 -2.38 -0.37 18.14
N LYS A 225 -1.50 -1.26 18.58
CA LYS A 225 -0.73 -1.05 19.81
C LYS A 225 0.74 -1.42 19.60
N ASN A 226 1.64 -0.54 20.06
CA ASN A 226 3.08 -0.78 20.09
C ASN A 226 3.65 -0.22 21.42
N GLY A 227 4.00 -1.11 22.36
CA GLY A 227 4.39 -0.70 23.68
C GLY A 227 3.29 0.08 24.41
N GLU A 228 3.57 1.32 24.78
CA GLU A 228 2.61 2.21 25.45
C GLU A 228 1.73 2.98 24.48
N GLU A 229 2.12 3.07 23.20
CA GLU A 229 1.36 3.78 22.18
C GLU A 229 0.19 2.93 21.70
N THR A 230 -1.00 3.51 21.73
CA THR A 230 -2.21 2.90 21.16
C THR A 230 -2.90 3.92 20.26
N ILE A 231 -3.21 3.50 19.03
CA ILE A 231 -3.81 4.37 18.00
C ILE A 231 -5.06 3.69 17.44
N ALA A 232 -6.16 4.45 17.35
CA ALA A 232 -7.33 4.08 16.57
C ALA A 232 -7.28 4.76 15.20
N MET A 233 -7.32 3.97 14.13
CA MET A 233 -7.46 4.44 12.77
C MET A 233 -8.91 4.25 12.34
N ILE A 234 -9.59 5.33 12.04
CA ILE A 234 -11.01 5.39 11.67
C ILE A 234 -11.10 5.70 10.18
N PHE A 235 -11.85 4.89 9.45
CA PHE A 235 -12.11 5.08 8.03
C PHE A 235 -13.63 5.13 7.80
N ASN A 236 -14.11 6.20 7.20
CA ASN A 236 -15.50 6.34 6.78
C ASN A 236 -15.60 6.14 5.27
N CYS A 237 -16.05 4.97 4.85
CA CYS A 237 -16.23 4.57 3.45
C CYS A 237 -17.60 5.00 2.88
N SER A 238 -18.45 5.64 3.67
CA SER A 238 -19.74 6.16 3.22
C SER A 238 -19.61 7.58 2.65
N SER A 239 -20.63 8.05 1.94
CA SER A 239 -20.65 9.42 1.39
C SER A 239 -21.07 10.50 2.41
N SER A 240 -21.55 10.10 3.60
CA SER A 240 -22.03 11.00 4.64
C SER A 240 -21.10 11.03 5.84
N ALA A 241 -21.08 12.14 6.57
CA ALA A 241 -20.34 12.24 7.81
C ALA A 241 -20.87 11.26 8.87
N LYS A 242 -19.97 10.68 9.66
CA LYS A 242 -20.26 9.72 10.73
C LYS A 242 -19.68 10.19 12.06
N LYS A 243 -20.36 9.81 13.16
CA LYS A 243 -19.94 10.19 14.51
C LYS A 243 -19.35 9.01 15.28
N PHE A 244 -18.22 9.27 15.94
CA PHE A 244 -17.45 8.34 16.76
C PHE A 244 -17.26 8.95 18.16
N ASN A 245 -18.36 9.01 18.91
CA ASN A 245 -18.43 9.73 20.19
C ASN A 245 -17.45 9.18 21.24
N GLU A 246 -17.11 7.90 21.20
CA GLU A 246 -16.16 7.25 22.09
C GLU A 246 -14.72 7.76 21.97
N TYR A 247 -14.39 8.41 20.85
CA TYR A 247 -13.06 8.98 20.59
C TYR A 247 -13.02 10.50 20.75
N THR A 248 -14.13 11.15 21.11
CA THR A 248 -14.16 12.61 21.30
C THR A 248 -13.18 13.05 22.41
N GLN A 249 -12.69 14.30 22.30
CA GLN A 249 -11.68 14.88 23.21
C GLN A 249 -10.29 14.20 23.15
N LYS A 250 -10.07 13.21 22.30
CA LYS A 250 -8.75 12.64 21.98
C LYS A 250 -8.04 13.49 20.92
N TYR A 251 -6.72 13.29 20.78
CA TYR A 251 -5.93 14.00 19.78
C TYR A 251 -5.96 13.27 18.43
N ASN A 252 -6.32 13.98 17.36
CA ASN A 252 -6.30 13.48 15.99
C ASN A 252 -4.99 13.89 15.31
N LEU A 253 -4.19 12.90 14.94
CA LEU A 253 -2.88 13.10 14.30
C LEU A 253 -2.98 13.70 12.89
N LEU A 254 -4.07 13.46 12.17
CA LEU A 254 -4.24 13.99 10.81
C LEU A 254 -4.57 15.47 10.80
N THR A 255 -5.34 15.95 11.76
CA THR A 255 -5.74 17.36 11.85
C THR A 255 -4.92 18.16 12.86
N GLU A 256 -4.10 17.50 13.68
CA GLU A 256 -3.33 18.09 14.80
C GLU A 256 -4.21 18.85 15.80
N ASN A 257 -5.44 18.40 15.98
CA ASN A 257 -6.42 19.01 16.86
C ASN A 257 -7.11 17.98 17.76
N THR A 258 -7.84 18.48 18.75
CA THR A 258 -8.76 17.65 19.51
C THR A 258 -9.87 17.15 18.59
N PHE A 259 -10.12 15.85 18.59
CA PHE A 259 -11.14 15.22 17.76
C PHE A 259 -12.54 15.54 18.31
N ASP A 260 -13.38 16.06 17.46
CA ASP A 260 -14.77 16.43 17.79
C ASP A 260 -15.77 15.26 17.66
N GLY A 261 -15.27 14.10 17.25
CA GLY A 261 -16.06 12.90 17.03
C GLY A 261 -16.59 12.75 15.61
N ASN A 262 -16.34 13.69 14.70
CA ASN A 262 -16.87 13.67 13.34
C ASN A 262 -15.80 13.23 12.33
N VAL A 263 -16.16 12.31 11.42
CA VAL A 263 -15.37 11.95 10.23
C VAL A 263 -16.24 12.14 9.00
N GLU A 264 -15.80 13.01 8.11
CA GLU A 264 -16.52 13.33 6.87
C GLU A 264 -16.65 12.10 5.95
N GLY A 265 -17.55 12.19 4.95
CA GLY A 265 -17.73 11.11 3.98
C GLY A 265 -16.48 10.91 3.11
N PHE A 266 -16.06 9.66 2.97
CA PHE A 266 -14.83 9.23 2.30
C PHE A 266 -13.57 9.88 2.91
N ASP A 267 -13.46 9.83 4.24
CA ASP A 267 -12.35 10.43 4.99
C ASP A 267 -11.87 9.50 6.11
N ALA A 268 -10.79 9.89 6.78
CA ALA A 268 -10.16 9.14 7.86
C ALA A 268 -9.78 10.03 9.04
N ALA A 269 -9.65 9.40 10.22
CA ALA A 269 -9.05 10.00 11.39
C ALA A 269 -8.06 9.02 12.05
N VAL A 270 -7.02 9.57 12.68
CA VAL A 270 -6.00 8.79 13.41
C VAL A 270 -5.90 9.34 14.82
N ILE A 271 -6.40 8.57 15.76
CA ILE A 271 -6.66 9.03 17.13
C ILE A 271 -5.68 8.38 18.10
N VAL A 272 -5.00 9.17 18.91
CA VAL A 272 -4.17 8.67 20.05
C VAL A 272 -5.09 8.31 21.20
N LEU A 273 -5.02 7.07 21.72
CA LEU A 273 -5.90 6.54 22.77
C LEU A 273 -5.31 6.67 24.16
#